data_f5eb6bc849d70917ce321e31a82a6f29
#
_entry.id   f5eb6bc849d70917ce321e31a82a6f29
#
_cell.length_a   1.000
_cell.length_b   1.000
_cell.length_c   1.000
_cell.angle_alpha   90.00
_cell.angle_beta   90.00
_cell.angle_gamma   90.00
#
_symmetry.space_group_name_H-M   'P 1'
#
loop_
_entity.id
_entity.type
_entity.pdbx_description
1 polymer ?
#
loop_
_entity_poly.entity_id
_entity_poly.type
_entity_poly.pdbx_seq_one_letter_code
_entity_poly.pdbx_strand_id
1 'polypeptide(L)'
;IVGAKGKGAAVTLVDRCSGFITGHLVATRSAAETRQAILDALEGLPVCSLSLDNGSEFAEFRQLEEALEAPIFFAEPHKPWQRGCNENGNGLLRFFFPKGCDFLAVSPEYFAAVIDLLNHRPRKRLGWRTPFEVFFGVALA
;
A
#
# COMPACT_ATOMS: atom_id res chain seq x y z
N ILE A 1 -2.62 -4.28 -5.80
CA ILE A 1 -3.39 -4.03 -7.03
C ILE A 1 -2.76 -4.78 -8.20
N VAL A 2 -3.55 -5.52 -8.95
CA VAL A 2 -3.08 -6.35 -10.06
C VAL A 2 -3.50 -5.70 -11.40
N GLY A 3 -2.57 -5.68 -12.36
CA GLY A 3 -2.83 -5.26 -13.73
C GLY A 3 -3.48 -6.35 -14.58
N ALA A 4 -3.43 -6.21 -15.90
CA ALA A 4 -3.79 -7.28 -16.82
C ALA A 4 -2.87 -8.48 -16.62
N LYS A 5 -3.31 -9.66 -17.04
CA LYS A 5 -2.54 -10.90 -16.88
C LYS A 5 -1.14 -10.74 -17.48
N GLY A 6 -0.11 -11.00 -16.68
CA GLY A 6 1.28 -10.86 -17.11
C GLY A 6 1.81 -9.43 -17.25
N LYS A 7 1.05 -8.44 -16.77
CA LYS A 7 1.39 -7.01 -16.91
C LYS A 7 1.78 -6.36 -15.57
N GLY A 8 2.34 -7.13 -14.66
CA GLY A 8 2.81 -6.62 -13.39
C GLY A 8 1.70 -6.32 -12.39
N ALA A 9 2.11 -5.71 -11.29
CA ALA A 9 1.21 -5.33 -10.21
C ALA A 9 1.81 -4.16 -9.41
N ALA A 10 1.04 -3.62 -8.48
CA ALA A 10 1.52 -2.70 -7.46
C ALA A 10 1.21 -3.29 -6.08
N VAL A 11 2.21 -3.36 -5.23
CA VAL A 11 2.04 -3.63 -3.81
C VAL A 11 1.67 -2.31 -3.16
N THR A 12 0.57 -2.28 -2.42
CA THR A 12 0.07 -1.07 -1.76
C THR A 12 -0.19 -1.34 -0.29
N LEU A 13 0.14 -0.36 0.53
CA LEU A 13 -0.01 -0.40 1.98
C LEU A 13 -0.72 0.88 2.42
N VAL A 14 -1.65 0.75 3.35
CA VAL A 14 -2.44 1.88 3.84
C VAL A 14 -2.41 1.91 5.36
N ASP A 15 -2.10 3.07 5.94
CA ASP A 15 -2.21 3.28 7.38
C ASP A 15 -3.68 3.47 7.76
N ARG A 16 -4.14 2.71 8.75
CA ARG A 16 -5.55 2.71 9.15
C ARG A 16 -6.02 4.03 9.76
N CYS A 17 -5.16 4.69 10.51
CA CYS A 17 -5.53 5.93 11.18
C CYS A 17 -5.61 7.11 10.22
N SER A 18 -4.58 7.28 9.41
CA SER A 18 -4.43 8.45 8.54
C SER A 18 -4.93 8.25 7.12
N GLY A 19 -5.03 6.99 6.66
CA GLY A 19 -5.26 6.69 5.25
C GLY A 19 -4.04 6.94 4.37
N PHE A 20 -2.86 7.17 4.97
CA PHE A 20 -1.61 7.35 4.23
C PHE A 20 -1.30 6.11 3.41
N ILE A 21 -0.99 6.32 2.14
CA ILE A 21 -0.73 5.24 1.17
C ILE A 21 0.75 5.23 0.85
N THR A 22 1.35 4.06 0.83
CA THR A 22 2.66 3.82 0.22
C THR A 22 2.59 2.58 -0.66
N GLY A 23 3.55 2.40 -1.53
CA GLY A 23 3.56 1.23 -2.39
C GLY A 23 4.76 1.18 -3.32
N HIS A 24 4.87 0.08 -4.02
CA HIS A 24 5.94 -0.16 -4.97
C HIS A 24 5.45 -1.03 -6.12
N LEU A 25 5.96 -0.79 -7.31
CA LEU A 25 5.64 -1.59 -8.49
C LEU A 25 6.42 -2.90 -8.46
N VAL A 26 5.78 -3.97 -8.93
CA VAL A 26 6.41 -5.29 -9.10
C VAL A 26 6.12 -5.83 -10.49
N ALA A 27 7.10 -6.51 -11.08
CA ALA A 27 6.95 -7.15 -12.38
C ALA A 27 6.14 -8.44 -12.28
N THR A 28 6.32 -9.19 -11.19
CA THR A 28 5.59 -10.43 -10.91
C THR A 28 5.01 -10.40 -9.49
N ARG A 29 4.17 -11.39 -9.19
CA ARG A 29 3.59 -11.56 -7.85
C ARG A 29 4.33 -12.63 -7.03
N SER A 30 5.61 -12.81 -7.28
CA SER A 30 6.41 -13.75 -6.48
C SER A 30 6.56 -13.28 -5.04
N ALA A 31 6.72 -14.22 -4.12
CA ALA A 31 6.89 -13.90 -2.70
C ALA A 31 8.14 -13.02 -2.46
N ALA A 32 9.23 -13.30 -3.18
CA ALA A 32 10.48 -12.54 -3.06
C ALA A 32 10.33 -11.09 -3.53
N GLU A 33 9.70 -10.87 -4.68
CA GLU A 33 9.46 -9.50 -5.19
C GLU A 33 8.48 -8.75 -4.30
N THR A 34 7.42 -9.40 -3.83
CA THR A 34 6.44 -8.79 -2.94
C THR A 34 7.08 -8.37 -1.62
N ARG A 35 7.89 -9.24 -1.03
CA ARG A 35 8.64 -8.91 0.19
C ARG A 35 9.54 -7.70 -0.02
N GLN A 36 10.33 -7.68 -1.08
CA GLN A 36 11.24 -6.57 -1.36
C GLN A 36 10.46 -5.28 -1.61
N ALA A 37 9.35 -5.35 -2.33
CA ALA A 37 8.49 -4.19 -2.59
C ALA A 37 7.91 -3.61 -1.29
N ILE A 38 7.51 -4.43 -0.35
CA ILE A 38 7.03 -3.98 0.96
C ILE A 38 8.15 -3.27 1.74
N LEU A 39 9.33 -3.84 1.75
CA LEU A 39 10.49 -3.22 2.42
C LEU A 39 10.85 -1.88 1.79
N ASP A 40 10.88 -1.80 0.48
CA ASP A 40 11.17 -0.56 -0.24
C ASP A 40 10.09 0.50 0.02
N ALA A 41 8.82 0.10 0.02
CA ALA A 41 7.69 1.01 0.27
C ALA A 41 7.67 1.55 1.70
N LEU A 42 8.16 0.80 2.67
CA LEU A 42 8.17 1.17 4.09
C LEU A 42 9.50 1.77 4.55
N GLU A 43 10.47 1.90 3.67
CA GLU A 43 11.78 2.47 4.01
C GLU A 43 11.63 3.87 4.60
N GLY A 44 12.21 4.07 5.78
CA GLY A 44 12.17 5.35 6.49
C GLY A 44 10.83 5.67 7.14
N LEU A 45 9.84 4.80 7.09
CA LEU A 45 8.53 4.99 7.71
C LEU A 45 8.42 4.21 9.03
N PRO A 46 7.72 4.76 10.03
CA PRO A 46 7.47 4.03 11.26
C PRO A 46 6.44 2.92 11.03
N VAL A 47 6.75 1.70 11.47
CA VAL A 47 5.86 0.54 11.35
C VAL A 47 5.70 -0.10 12.72
N CYS A 48 4.47 -0.07 13.25
CA CYS A 48 4.14 -0.74 14.51
C CYS A 48 3.68 -2.18 14.28
N SER A 49 2.90 -2.41 13.23
CA SER A 49 2.44 -3.72 12.82
C SER A 49 2.03 -3.69 11.35
N LEU A 50 1.92 -4.85 10.74
CA LEU A 50 1.51 -4.99 9.34
C LEU A 50 0.42 -6.06 9.25
N SER A 51 -0.66 -5.75 8.55
CA SER A 51 -1.73 -6.72 8.27
C SER A 51 -1.73 -7.07 6.79
N LEU A 52 -1.69 -8.35 6.49
CA LEU A 52 -1.68 -8.89 5.13
C LEU A 52 -2.92 -9.76 4.90
N ASP A 53 -3.29 -9.94 3.64
CA ASP A 53 -4.26 -10.96 3.28
C ASP A 53 -3.56 -12.34 3.12
N ASN A 54 -4.34 -13.40 2.95
CA ASN A 54 -3.82 -14.77 2.84
C ASN A 54 -3.36 -15.12 1.42
N GLY A 55 -2.73 -14.19 0.71
CA GLY A 55 -2.21 -14.44 -0.62
C GLY A 55 -0.89 -15.23 -0.60
N SER A 56 -0.66 -16.05 -1.61
CA SER A 56 0.60 -16.80 -1.76
C SER A 56 1.81 -15.89 -1.93
N GLU A 57 1.63 -14.67 -2.41
CA GLU A 57 2.67 -13.66 -2.54
C GLU A 57 3.27 -13.21 -1.19
N PHE A 58 2.63 -13.56 -0.08
CA PHE A 58 3.10 -13.26 1.28
C PHE A 58 3.70 -14.47 1.99
N ALA A 59 4.11 -15.51 1.26
CA ALA A 59 4.69 -16.73 1.84
C ALA A 59 5.99 -16.48 2.63
N GLU A 60 6.71 -15.40 2.32
CA GLU A 60 7.97 -15.03 3.00
C GLU A 60 7.75 -14.04 4.16
N PHE A 61 6.59 -14.07 4.81
CA PHE A 61 6.23 -13.11 5.86
C PHE A 61 7.17 -13.10 7.08
N ARG A 62 7.79 -14.25 7.40
CA ARG A 62 8.72 -14.32 8.53
C ARG A 62 9.98 -13.49 8.30
N GLN A 63 10.51 -13.51 7.09
CA GLN A 63 11.65 -12.67 6.71
C GLN A 63 11.28 -11.20 6.74
N LEU A 64 10.05 -10.89 6.35
CA LEU A 64 9.52 -9.53 6.41
C LEU A 64 9.35 -9.06 7.86
N GLU A 65 8.84 -9.92 8.74
CA GLU A 65 8.72 -9.66 10.17
C GLU A 65 10.06 -9.31 10.82
N GLU A 66 11.08 -10.11 10.52
CA GLU A 66 12.45 -9.88 11.01
C GLU A 66 13.02 -8.56 10.48
N ALA A 67 12.86 -8.29 9.18
CA ALA A 67 13.41 -7.09 8.56
C ALA A 67 12.74 -5.79 9.06
N LEU A 68 11.43 -5.82 9.31
CA LEU A 68 10.67 -4.69 9.81
C LEU A 68 10.72 -4.53 11.34
N GLU A 69 11.14 -5.57 12.05
CA GLU A 69 11.08 -5.62 13.52
C GLU A 69 9.67 -5.31 14.04
N ALA A 70 8.64 -5.76 13.32
CA ALA A 70 7.24 -5.50 13.61
C ALA A 70 6.40 -6.77 13.37
N PRO A 71 5.38 -7.03 14.22
CA PRO A 71 4.55 -8.21 14.05
C PRO A 71 3.70 -8.12 12.79
N ILE A 72 3.51 -9.26 12.12
CA ILE A 72 2.65 -9.40 10.95
C ILE A 72 1.43 -10.23 11.32
N PHE A 73 0.26 -9.71 10.98
CA PHE A 73 -1.02 -10.37 11.17
C PHE A 73 -1.65 -10.64 9.80
N PHE A 74 -2.42 -11.72 9.71
CA PHE A 74 -3.17 -12.04 8.50
C PHE A 74 -4.66 -11.74 8.74
N ALA A 75 -5.32 -11.14 7.73
CA ALA A 75 -6.75 -10.92 7.77
C ALA A 75 -7.49 -12.26 7.82
N GLU A 76 -8.51 -12.34 8.69
CA GLU A 76 -9.32 -13.54 8.81
C GLU A 76 -10.17 -13.73 7.54
N PRO A 77 -10.34 -14.98 7.07
CA PRO A 77 -11.23 -15.28 5.97
C PRO A 77 -12.66 -14.78 6.25
N HIS A 78 -13.35 -14.29 5.21
CA HIS A 78 -14.72 -13.81 5.28
C HIS A 78 -14.97 -12.62 6.22
N LYS A 79 -13.92 -11.86 6.55
CA LYS A 79 -14.04 -10.61 7.32
C LYS A 79 -13.54 -9.41 6.50
N PRO A 80 -14.26 -8.98 5.47
CA PRO A 80 -13.82 -7.92 4.56
C PRO A 80 -13.63 -6.57 5.27
N TRP A 81 -14.33 -6.31 6.38
CA TRP A 81 -14.18 -5.07 7.15
C TRP A 81 -12.78 -4.90 7.75
N GLN A 82 -12.00 -5.97 7.91
CA GLN A 82 -10.62 -5.88 8.37
C GLN A 82 -9.69 -5.26 7.35
N ARG A 83 -10.13 -5.13 6.08
CA ARG A 83 -9.36 -4.58 4.97
C ARG A 83 -9.98 -3.32 4.36
N GLY A 84 -10.97 -2.75 5.03
CA GLY A 84 -11.73 -1.61 4.49
C GLY A 84 -10.86 -0.42 4.09
N CYS A 85 -9.86 -0.08 4.89
CA CYS A 85 -8.93 1.01 4.56
C CYS A 85 -8.10 0.71 3.32
N ASN A 86 -7.62 -0.52 3.17
CA ASN A 86 -6.86 -0.93 1.99
C ASN A 86 -7.73 -0.93 0.73
N GLU A 87 -8.95 -1.41 0.83
CA GLU A 87 -9.92 -1.40 -0.27
C GLU A 87 -10.23 0.03 -0.71
N ASN A 88 -10.43 0.94 0.24
CA ASN A 88 -10.66 2.36 -0.05
C ASN A 88 -9.45 3.01 -0.73
N GLY A 89 -8.25 2.77 -0.21
CA GLY A 89 -7.00 3.26 -0.81
C GLY A 89 -6.80 2.74 -2.23
N ASN A 90 -7.05 1.45 -2.44
CA ASN A 90 -6.98 0.85 -3.77
C ASN A 90 -8.04 1.42 -4.72
N GLY A 91 -9.24 1.73 -4.22
CA GLY A 91 -10.28 2.39 -5.01
C GLY A 91 -9.84 3.75 -5.53
N LEU A 92 -9.13 4.52 -4.71
CA LEU A 92 -8.57 5.81 -5.12
C LEU A 92 -7.48 5.65 -6.17
N LEU A 93 -6.61 4.66 -6.00
CA LEU A 93 -5.56 4.35 -6.98
C LEU A 93 -6.13 3.85 -8.31
N ARG A 94 -7.27 3.15 -8.30
CA ARG A 94 -7.94 2.66 -9.52
C ARG A 94 -8.46 3.77 -10.42
N PHE A 95 -8.61 4.98 -9.93
CA PHE A 95 -8.91 6.13 -10.78
C PHE A 95 -7.75 6.42 -11.75
N PHE A 96 -6.50 6.25 -11.29
CA PHE A 96 -5.29 6.45 -12.10
C PHE A 96 -4.83 5.18 -12.80
N PHE A 97 -5.08 4.03 -12.19
CA PHE A 97 -4.65 2.71 -12.66
C PHE A 97 -5.87 1.79 -12.75
N PRO A 98 -6.72 1.92 -13.79
CA PRO A 98 -7.93 1.12 -13.92
C PRO A 98 -7.63 -0.37 -14.05
N LYS A 99 -8.65 -1.20 -13.87
CA LYS A 99 -8.52 -2.65 -14.08
C LYS A 99 -8.02 -2.93 -15.49
N GLY A 100 -7.09 -3.88 -15.60
CA GLY A 100 -6.49 -4.24 -16.88
C GLY A 100 -5.37 -3.34 -17.37
N CYS A 101 -4.95 -2.34 -16.57
CA CYS A 101 -3.80 -1.51 -16.93
C CYS A 101 -2.50 -2.32 -16.99
N ASP A 102 -1.53 -1.81 -17.73
CA ASP A 102 -0.20 -2.41 -17.83
C ASP A 102 0.76 -1.74 -16.84
N PHE A 103 0.94 -2.35 -15.68
CA PHE A 103 1.86 -1.82 -14.67
C PHE A 103 3.33 -1.88 -15.11
N LEU A 104 3.67 -2.73 -16.05
CA LEU A 104 5.03 -2.75 -16.60
C LEU A 104 5.34 -1.50 -17.42
N ALA A 105 4.31 -0.84 -17.95
CA ALA A 105 4.44 0.42 -18.69
C ALA A 105 4.38 1.66 -17.79
N VAL A 106 4.04 1.50 -16.51
CA VAL A 106 3.99 2.61 -15.55
C VAL A 106 5.38 2.87 -15.02
N SER A 107 5.86 4.13 -15.11
CA SER A 107 7.14 4.49 -14.53
C SER A 107 7.06 4.58 -13.00
N PRO A 108 8.13 4.23 -12.27
CA PRO A 108 8.17 4.39 -10.82
C PRO A 108 7.90 5.84 -10.38
N GLU A 109 8.37 6.81 -11.15
CA GLU A 109 8.20 8.23 -10.88
C GLU A 109 6.73 8.65 -10.98
N TYR A 110 6.02 8.18 -12.00
CA TYR A 110 4.59 8.44 -12.16
C TYR A 110 3.78 7.80 -11.03
N PHE A 111 4.10 6.56 -10.68
CA PHE A 111 3.45 5.85 -9.56
C PHE A 111 3.64 6.59 -8.24
N ALA A 112 4.86 7.01 -7.95
CA ALA A 112 5.20 7.80 -6.77
C ALA A 112 4.45 9.14 -6.75
N ALA A 113 4.35 9.82 -7.89
CA ALA A 113 3.63 11.09 -8.01
C ALA A 113 2.13 10.93 -7.72
N VAL A 114 1.51 9.85 -8.18
CA VAL A 114 0.10 9.55 -7.89
C VAL A 114 -0.11 9.30 -6.40
N ILE A 115 0.75 8.50 -5.78
CA ILE A 115 0.70 8.25 -4.33
C ILE A 115 0.84 9.54 -3.55
N ASP A 116 1.79 10.39 -3.91
CA ASP A 116 2.01 11.68 -3.28
C ASP A 116 0.80 12.59 -3.41
N LEU A 117 0.20 12.66 -4.59
CA LEU A 117 -1.03 13.40 -4.84
C LEU A 117 -2.16 12.96 -3.89
N LEU A 118 -2.36 11.65 -3.74
CA LEU A 118 -3.41 11.12 -2.86
C LEU A 118 -3.11 11.39 -1.39
N ASN A 119 -1.86 11.34 -0.97
CA ASN A 119 -1.46 11.62 0.41
C ASN A 119 -1.58 13.10 0.79
N HIS A 120 -1.54 14.00 -0.19
CA HIS A 120 -1.70 15.44 0.01
C HIS A 120 -3.10 15.95 -0.35
N ARG A 121 -4.07 15.06 -0.50
CA ARG A 121 -5.47 15.41 -0.76
C ARG A 121 -6.23 15.50 0.55
N PRO A 122 -6.85 16.67 0.90
CA PRO A 122 -7.65 16.78 2.11
C PRO A 122 -8.80 15.77 2.16
N ARG A 123 -9.02 15.19 3.33
CA ARG A 123 -10.06 14.19 3.56
C ARG A 123 -11.06 14.69 4.59
N LYS A 124 -12.34 14.62 4.26
CA LYS A 124 -13.42 14.99 5.17
C LYS A 124 -13.36 14.22 6.49
N ARG A 125 -13.08 12.91 6.41
CA ARG A 125 -12.90 12.02 7.57
C ARG A 125 -11.80 12.48 8.54
N LEU A 126 -10.80 13.17 8.04
CA LEU A 126 -9.66 13.68 8.81
C LEU A 126 -9.83 15.14 9.22
N GLY A 127 -11.05 15.68 9.18
CA GLY A 127 -11.30 17.11 9.44
C GLY A 127 -10.68 18.00 8.37
N TRP A 128 -10.65 17.55 7.12
CA TRP A 128 -10.05 18.21 5.97
C TRP A 128 -8.50 18.28 6.00
N ARG A 129 -7.89 17.55 6.92
CA ARG A 129 -6.44 17.33 6.90
C ARG A 129 -6.10 16.30 5.84
N THR A 130 -4.84 16.31 5.38
CA THR A 130 -4.34 15.31 4.43
C THR A 130 -3.85 14.06 5.18
N PRO A 131 -3.84 12.89 4.51
CA PRO A 131 -3.21 11.70 5.08
C PRO A 131 -1.75 11.93 5.49
N PHE A 132 -1.00 12.70 4.72
CA PHE A 132 0.39 13.05 5.04
C PHE A 132 0.49 13.79 6.38
N GLU A 133 -0.33 14.82 6.59
CA GLU A 133 -0.32 15.59 7.83
C GLU A 133 -0.65 14.74 9.06
N VAL A 134 -1.66 13.87 8.94
CA VAL A 134 -2.09 13.01 10.04
C VAL A 134 -1.04 11.94 10.33
N PHE A 135 -0.46 11.34 9.31
CA PHE A 135 0.53 10.28 9.47
C PHE A 135 1.83 10.78 10.11
N PHE A 136 2.34 11.91 9.66
CA PHE A 136 3.58 12.50 10.18
C PHE A 136 3.35 13.43 11.38
N GLY A 137 2.12 13.68 11.79
CA GLY A 137 1.81 14.58 12.89
C GLY A 137 2.15 16.04 12.60
N VAL A 138 2.22 16.42 11.32
CA VAL A 138 2.52 17.78 10.90
C VAL A 138 1.23 18.61 10.91
N ALA A 139 1.23 19.74 11.62
CA ALA A 139 0.15 20.70 11.54
C ALA A 139 0.41 21.63 10.35
N LEU A 140 -0.60 21.84 9.52
CA LEU A 140 -0.56 22.95 8.57
C LEU A 140 -0.70 24.25 9.35
N ALA A 141 0.23 25.12 9.10
CA ALA A 141 0.11 26.48 9.58
C ALA A 141 -1.03 27.20 8.86
#